data_ca1a65f6c26aec459c0b294a13cd2092
#
_entry.id   ca1a65f6c26aec459c0b294a13cd2092
#
_cell.length_a   1.000
_cell.length_b   1.000
_cell.length_c   1.000
_cell.angle_alpha   90.00
_cell.angle_beta   90.00
_cell.angle_gamma   90.00
#
_symmetry.space_group_name_H-M   'P 1'
#
loop_
_entity.id
_entity.type
_entity.pdbx_description
1 polymer ?
#
loop_
_entity_poly.entity_id
_entity_poly.type
_entity_poly.pdbx_seq_one_letter_code
_entity_poly.pdbx_strand_id
1 'polypeptide(L)'
;MAGRDQLDGVDLKILSELQQDGRVRNNELALRVGVSAPNCLRRLKLLFSRGVIRAVRAVIDERLLGYEVVSFVSIQLGSQAQPVLEAFESSIAAVPRIQQCWRISGDTDYLLKCVAPSVESMRQQLLHFAAMPNVKNVRSFPVLGVAKDVPLPLQEIGVAAPAG
;
A
#
# COMPACT_ATOMS: atom_id res chain seq x y z
N MET A 1 -8.66 6.80 -15.69
CA MET A 1 -9.99 7.14 -15.12
C MET A 1 -11.09 6.11 -15.46
N ALA A 2 -10.78 4.86 -15.69
CA ALA A 2 -11.74 3.86 -16.18
C ALA A 2 -12.34 2.92 -15.11
N GLY A 3 -12.35 3.27 -13.84
CA GLY A 3 -12.67 2.32 -12.76
C GLY A 3 -13.97 2.58 -11.97
N ARG A 4 -14.48 3.81 -11.94
CA ARG A 4 -15.63 4.16 -11.08
C ARG A 4 -16.98 3.74 -11.63
N ASP A 5 -17.18 3.79 -12.95
CA ASP A 5 -18.50 3.67 -13.60
C ASP A 5 -19.04 2.24 -13.74
N GLN A 6 -18.40 1.25 -13.08
CA GLN A 6 -18.75 -0.16 -13.26
C GLN A 6 -18.80 -1.01 -11.98
N LEU A 7 -18.68 -0.42 -10.78
CA LEU A 7 -18.88 -1.13 -9.52
C LEU A 7 -20.32 -0.95 -9.06
N ASP A 8 -21.01 -2.06 -8.79
CA ASP A 8 -22.36 -2.03 -8.23
C ASP A 8 -22.33 -2.24 -6.70
N GLY A 9 -23.50 -2.15 -6.07
CA GLY A 9 -23.63 -2.30 -4.62
C GLY A 9 -23.20 -3.69 -4.11
N VAL A 10 -23.26 -4.74 -4.93
CA VAL A 10 -22.79 -6.07 -4.58
C VAL A 10 -21.27 -6.11 -4.59
N ASP A 11 -20.63 -5.48 -5.56
CA ASP A 11 -19.16 -5.39 -5.65
C ASP A 11 -18.60 -4.64 -4.43
N LEU A 12 -19.24 -3.54 -4.02
CA LEU A 12 -18.83 -2.79 -2.82
C LEU A 12 -19.01 -3.64 -1.55
N LYS A 13 -20.08 -4.43 -1.42
CA LYS A 13 -20.25 -5.36 -0.29
C LYS A 13 -19.15 -6.43 -0.28
N ILE A 14 -18.82 -7.02 -1.44
CA ILE A 14 -17.71 -7.97 -1.56
C ILE A 14 -16.40 -7.34 -1.09
N LEU A 15 -16.09 -6.12 -1.54
CA LEU A 15 -14.89 -5.41 -1.13
C LEU A 15 -14.87 -5.11 0.37
N SER A 16 -16.01 -4.71 0.94
CA SER A 16 -16.14 -4.45 2.38
C SER A 16 -15.88 -5.70 3.22
N GLU A 17 -16.46 -6.83 2.85
CA GLU A 17 -16.22 -8.10 3.56
C GLU A 17 -14.76 -8.54 3.47
N LEU A 18 -14.14 -8.41 2.30
CA LEU A 18 -12.73 -8.75 2.11
C LEU A 18 -11.77 -7.83 2.86
N GLN A 19 -12.13 -6.57 3.09
CA GLN A 19 -11.34 -5.67 3.92
C GLN A 19 -11.39 -6.04 5.40
N GLN A 20 -12.48 -6.66 5.86
CA GLN A 20 -12.63 -7.14 7.24
C GLN A 20 -11.99 -8.52 7.42
N ASP A 21 -12.23 -9.43 6.47
CA ASP A 21 -11.71 -10.80 6.50
C ASP A 21 -11.25 -11.23 5.10
N GLY A 22 -9.97 -11.03 4.82
CA GLY A 22 -9.36 -11.47 3.55
C GLY A 22 -9.27 -13.00 3.38
N ARG A 23 -9.65 -13.79 4.41
CA ARG A 23 -9.62 -15.26 4.39
C ARG A 23 -11.00 -15.89 4.22
N VAL A 24 -12.06 -15.09 4.14
CA VAL A 24 -13.44 -15.57 3.98
C VAL A 24 -13.55 -16.48 2.75
N ARG A 25 -14.22 -17.61 2.93
CA ARG A 25 -14.44 -18.56 1.83
C ARG A 25 -15.52 -18.03 0.89
N ASN A 26 -15.41 -18.34 -0.42
CA ASN A 26 -16.35 -17.83 -1.41
C ASN A 26 -17.81 -18.15 -1.10
N ASN A 27 -18.12 -19.33 -0.57
CA ASN A 27 -19.50 -19.71 -0.23
C ASN A 27 -20.05 -18.85 0.91
N GLU A 28 -19.23 -18.56 1.92
CA GLU A 28 -19.58 -17.71 3.03
C GLU A 28 -19.72 -16.25 2.60
N LEU A 29 -18.77 -15.75 1.82
CA LEU A 29 -18.83 -14.42 1.22
C LEU A 29 -20.10 -14.23 0.41
N ALA A 30 -20.45 -15.21 -0.43
CA ALA A 30 -21.68 -15.17 -1.23
C ALA A 30 -22.95 -15.04 -0.39
N LEU A 31 -23.01 -15.76 0.75
CA LEU A 31 -24.11 -15.64 1.71
C LEU A 31 -24.16 -14.24 2.34
N ARG A 32 -23.02 -13.71 2.79
CA ARG A 32 -22.95 -12.39 3.43
C ARG A 32 -23.36 -11.25 2.48
N VAL A 33 -23.02 -11.36 1.19
CA VAL A 33 -23.37 -10.31 0.20
C VAL A 33 -24.70 -10.55 -0.53
N GLY A 34 -25.35 -11.69 -0.27
CA GLY A 34 -26.70 -11.98 -0.79
C GLY A 34 -26.74 -12.41 -2.27
N VAL A 35 -25.71 -13.17 -2.73
CA VAL A 35 -25.67 -13.70 -4.11
C VAL A 35 -25.34 -15.19 -4.11
N SER A 36 -25.52 -15.87 -5.27
CA SER A 36 -25.06 -17.25 -5.41
C SER A 36 -23.54 -17.36 -5.44
N ALA A 37 -22.99 -18.47 -4.95
CA ALA A 37 -21.55 -18.72 -4.90
C ALA A 37 -20.87 -18.62 -6.30
N PRO A 38 -21.44 -19.14 -7.41
CA PRO A 38 -20.88 -18.92 -8.74
C PRO A 38 -20.86 -17.44 -9.17
N ASN A 39 -21.90 -16.68 -8.84
CA ASN A 39 -21.94 -15.24 -9.15
C ASN A 39 -20.90 -14.47 -8.33
N CYS A 40 -20.77 -14.77 -7.04
CA CYS A 40 -19.74 -14.20 -6.17
C CYS A 40 -18.34 -14.45 -6.74
N LEU A 41 -18.03 -15.71 -7.08
CA LEU A 41 -16.74 -16.09 -7.65
C LEU A 41 -16.44 -15.35 -8.97
N ARG A 42 -17.44 -15.24 -9.85
CA ARG A 42 -17.30 -14.48 -11.11
C ARG A 42 -16.98 -13.01 -10.86
N ARG A 43 -17.67 -12.37 -9.89
CA ARG A 43 -17.42 -10.99 -9.51
C ARG A 43 -16.04 -10.81 -8.91
N LEU A 44 -15.62 -11.68 -8.00
CA LEU A 44 -14.25 -11.67 -7.45
C LEU A 44 -13.20 -11.70 -8.55
N LYS A 45 -13.31 -12.64 -9.51
CA LYS A 45 -12.38 -12.73 -10.64
C LYS A 45 -12.34 -11.44 -11.45
N LEU A 46 -13.49 -10.79 -11.68
CA LEU A 46 -13.54 -9.50 -12.37
C LEU A 46 -12.88 -8.38 -11.57
N LEU A 47 -13.10 -8.30 -10.25
CA LEU A 47 -12.46 -7.30 -9.39
C LEU A 47 -10.94 -7.43 -9.39
N PHE A 48 -10.42 -8.66 -9.38
CA PHE A 48 -8.99 -8.92 -9.54
C PHE A 48 -8.47 -8.56 -10.93
N SER A 49 -9.13 -9.04 -11.99
CA SER A 49 -8.67 -8.81 -13.38
C SER A 49 -8.71 -7.32 -13.78
N ARG A 50 -9.63 -6.56 -13.19
CA ARG A 50 -9.71 -5.09 -13.36
C ARG A 50 -8.74 -4.31 -12.46
N GLY A 51 -7.99 -5.00 -11.61
CA GLY A 51 -7.06 -4.37 -10.68
C GLY A 51 -7.72 -3.58 -9.53
N VAL A 52 -9.03 -3.72 -9.32
CA VAL A 52 -9.75 -3.14 -8.16
C VAL A 52 -9.22 -3.79 -6.88
N ILE A 53 -9.11 -5.12 -6.86
CA ILE A 53 -8.37 -5.85 -5.84
C ILE A 53 -6.98 -6.11 -6.39
N ARG A 54 -5.97 -5.46 -5.82
CA ARG A 54 -4.58 -5.65 -6.24
C ARG A 54 -3.95 -6.89 -5.60
N ALA A 55 -4.26 -7.15 -4.34
CA ALA A 55 -3.78 -8.31 -3.59
C ALA A 55 -4.58 -8.48 -2.29
N VAL A 56 -4.57 -9.70 -1.75
CA VAL A 56 -4.95 -9.98 -0.36
C VAL A 56 -3.66 -10.35 0.38
N ARG A 57 -3.36 -9.66 1.47
CA ARG A 57 -2.12 -9.83 2.23
C ARG A 57 -2.41 -9.95 3.72
N ALA A 58 -1.60 -10.73 4.42
CA ALA A 58 -1.59 -10.73 5.87
C ALA A 58 -0.98 -9.42 6.38
N VAL A 59 -1.58 -8.84 7.40
CA VAL A 59 -0.97 -7.76 8.20
C VAL A 59 -0.15 -8.44 9.29
N ILE A 60 1.13 -8.10 9.34
CA ILE A 60 2.10 -8.71 10.25
C ILE A 60 2.58 -7.66 11.23
N ASP A 61 2.64 -8.01 12.51
CA ASP A 61 3.27 -7.17 13.53
C ASP A 61 4.80 -7.27 13.39
N GLU A 62 5.41 -6.21 12.88
CA GLU A 62 6.84 -6.14 12.62
C GLU A 62 7.66 -6.29 13.91
N ARG A 63 7.15 -5.82 15.06
CA ARG A 63 7.84 -5.89 16.35
C ARG A 63 7.99 -7.32 16.83
N LEU A 64 6.97 -8.16 16.62
CA LEU A 64 7.05 -9.59 16.96
C LEU A 64 8.08 -10.35 16.13
N LEU A 65 8.48 -9.80 14.99
CA LEU A 65 9.55 -10.33 14.14
C LEU A 65 10.92 -9.69 14.40
N GLY A 66 11.03 -8.85 15.46
CA GLY A 66 12.29 -8.24 15.84
C GLY A 66 12.63 -6.93 15.10
N TYR A 67 11.69 -6.33 14.37
CA TYR A 67 11.84 -4.98 13.81
C TYR A 67 11.35 -3.95 14.82
N GLU A 68 12.24 -3.45 15.65
CA GLU A 68 11.91 -2.51 16.73
C GLU A 68 11.69 -1.08 16.24
N VAL A 69 12.26 -0.74 15.07
CA VAL A 69 12.22 0.61 14.52
C VAL A 69 11.47 0.62 13.20
N VAL A 70 10.38 1.38 13.16
CA VAL A 70 9.70 1.78 11.94
C VAL A 70 9.94 3.26 11.73
N SER A 71 10.33 3.68 10.55
CA SER A 71 10.57 5.08 10.23
C SER A 71 10.06 5.45 8.85
N PHE A 72 9.47 6.63 8.73
CA PHE A 72 9.32 7.29 7.45
C PHE A 72 10.61 8.05 7.14
N VAL A 73 11.12 7.86 5.92
CA VAL A 73 12.36 8.50 5.47
C VAL A 73 12.05 9.31 4.22
N SER A 74 12.25 10.61 4.28
CA SER A 74 12.13 11.48 3.10
C SER A 74 13.48 11.61 2.40
N ILE A 75 13.43 11.52 1.07
CA ILE A 75 14.60 11.63 0.19
C ILE A 75 14.38 12.80 -0.74
N GLN A 76 15.38 13.68 -0.81
CA GLN A 76 15.47 14.73 -1.82
C GLN A 76 16.62 14.41 -2.75
N LEU A 77 16.35 14.40 -4.05
CA LEU A 77 17.36 14.23 -5.10
C LEU A 77 17.91 15.58 -5.58
N GLY A 78 19.11 15.57 -6.12
CA GLY A 78 19.73 16.74 -6.71
C GLY A 78 19.18 17.08 -8.10
N SER A 79 18.47 16.14 -8.74
CA SER A 79 17.85 16.33 -10.06
C SER A 79 16.59 15.46 -10.16
N GLN A 80 15.56 15.99 -10.82
CA GLN A 80 14.30 15.29 -11.14
C GLN A 80 14.29 14.78 -12.59
N ALA A 81 15.45 14.73 -13.25
CA ALA A 81 15.55 14.13 -14.58
C ALA A 81 15.16 12.64 -14.55
N GLN A 82 14.39 12.21 -15.55
CA GLN A 82 13.84 10.85 -15.60
C GLN A 82 14.89 9.74 -15.37
N PRO A 83 16.11 9.79 -15.96
CA PRO A 83 17.13 8.77 -15.70
C PRO A 83 17.61 8.72 -14.23
N VAL A 84 17.63 9.87 -13.54
CA VAL A 84 18.00 9.96 -12.11
C VAL A 84 16.93 9.30 -11.24
N LEU A 85 15.66 9.56 -11.52
CA LEU A 85 14.53 8.97 -10.81
C LEU A 85 14.53 7.45 -10.99
N GLU A 86 14.68 6.96 -12.22
CA GLU A 86 14.71 5.52 -12.53
C GLU A 86 15.90 4.81 -11.86
N ALA A 87 17.08 5.43 -11.86
CA ALA A 87 18.24 4.88 -11.20
C ALA A 87 18.06 4.77 -9.69
N PHE A 88 17.48 5.80 -9.06
CA PHE A 88 17.15 5.77 -7.64
C PHE A 88 16.12 4.70 -7.33
N GLU A 89 15.00 4.65 -8.06
CA GLU A 89 13.93 3.65 -7.89
C GLU A 89 14.45 2.21 -8.03
N SER A 90 15.33 1.97 -9.00
CA SER A 90 15.98 0.68 -9.19
C SER A 90 16.87 0.30 -8.00
N SER A 91 17.61 1.28 -7.46
CA SER A 91 18.49 1.05 -6.31
C SER A 91 17.71 0.69 -5.04
N ILE A 92 16.59 1.37 -4.77
CA ILE A 92 15.77 1.10 -3.59
C ILE A 92 14.95 -0.19 -3.71
N ALA A 93 14.57 -0.61 -4.92
CA ALA A 93 13.80 -1.83 -5.15
C ALA A 93 14.51 -3.09 -4.63
N ALA A 94 15.85 -3.07 -4.58
CA ALA A 94 16.67 -4.17 -4.08
C ALA A 94 16.85 -4.15 -2.54
N VAL A 95 16.36 -3.14 -1.83
CA VAL A 95 16.55 -2.99 -0.37
C VAL A 95 15.38 -3.62 0.39
N PRO A 96 15.53 -4.80 1.03
CA PRO A 96 14.39 -5.53 1.63
C PRO A 96 13.72 -4.79 2.79
N ARG A 97 14.44 -3.89 3.46
CA ARG A 97 13.94 -3.14 4.62
C ARG A 97 13.15 -1.89 4.25
N ILE A 98 13.00 -1.59 2.96
CA ILE A 98 12.05 -0.61 2.45
C ILE A 98 10.76 -1.35 2.14
N GLN A 99 9.74 -1.15 2.97
CA GLN A 99 8.43 -1.78 2.78
C GLN A 99 7.61 -1.09 1.69
N GLN A 100 7.71 0.23 1.63
CA GLN A 100 6.94 1.06 0.69
C GLN A 100 7.78 2.27 0.26
N CYS A 101 7.55 2.73 -0.96
CA CYS A 101 8.13 3.94 -1.52
C CYS A 101 7.06 4.69 -2.30
N TRP A 102 6.91 5.97 -2.02
CA TRP A 102 6.04 6.87 -2.77
C TRP A 102 6.86 7.99 -3.36
N ARG A 103 6.63 8.28 -4.64
CA ARG A 103 7.03 9.54 -5.25
C ARG A 103 6.02 10.59 -4.83
N ILE A 104 6.46 11.68 -4.27
CA ILE A 104 5.61 12.76 -3.75
C ILE A 104 6.03 14.10 -4.34
N SER A 105 5.16 15.09 -4.22
CA SER A 105 5.43 16.47 -4.62
C SER A 105 5.70 17.33 -3.39
N GLY A 106 6.48 18.39 -3.52
CA GLY A 106 6.85 19.31 -2.45
C GLY A 106 8.36 19.42 -2.29
N ASP A 107 8.83 19.64 -1.06
CA ASP A 107 10.24 19.84 -0.73
C ASP A 107 11.07 18.55 -0.76
N THR A 108 10.45 17.41 -1.01
CA THR A 108 11.09 16.11 -1.09
C THR A 108 10.50 15.30 -2.24
N ASP A 109 11.29 14.40 -2.84
CA ASP A 109 10.90 13.65 -4.02
C ASP A 109 10.29 12.30 -3.69
N TYR A 110 10.78 11.67 -2.61
CA TYR A 110 10.33 10.36 -2.18
C TYR A 110 10.07 10.29 -0.68
N LEU A 111 9.07 9.49 -0.31
CA LEU A 111 8.80 9.07 1.05
C LEU A 111 8.88 7.55 1.12
N LEU A 112 9.74 7.03 1.99
CA LEU A 112 9.93 5.59 2.20
C LEU A 112 9.35 5.19 3.55
N LYS A 113 8.70 4.02 3.64
CA LYS A 113 8.45 3.33 4.90
C LYS A 113 9.55 2.28 5.09
N CYS A 114 10.37 2.47 6.10
CA CYS A 114 11.52 1.61 6.41
C CYS A 114 11.35 0.91 7.76
N VAL A 115 11.90 -0.29 7.87
CA VAL A 115 11.96 -1.05 9.13
C VAL A 115 13.40 -1.42 9.44
N ALA A 116 13.73 -1.51 10.73
CA ALA A 116 15.04 -1.94 11.19
C ALA A 116 14.95 -2.67 12.54
N PRO A 117 15.83 -3.64 12.80
CA PRO A 117 15.85 -4.35 14.09
C PRO A 117 16.35 -3.48 15.26
N SER A 118 17.05 -2.39 14.98
CA SER A 118 17.55 -1.47 16.00
C SER A 118 17.76 -0.07 15.46
N VAL A 119 17.92 0.90 16.36
CA VAL A 119 18.26 2.30 16.01
C VAL A 119 19.58 2.36 15.24
N GLU A 120 20.58 1.59 15.66
CA GLU A 120 21.89 1.55 14.98
C GLU A 120 21.75 1.00 13.54
N SER A 121 20.94 -0.04 13.36
CA SER A 121 20.66 -0.57 12.03
C SER A 121 19.92 0.43 11.14
N MET A 122 18.99 1.19 11.72
CA MET A 122 18.32 2.29 11.01
C MET A 122 19.32 3.39 10.63
N ARG A 123 20.21 3.79 11.55
CA ARG A 123 21.27 4.77 11.27
C ARG A 123 22.14 4.35 10.09
N GLN A 124 22.56 3.09 10.04
CA GLN A 124 23.36 2.56 8.93
C GLN A 124 22.59 2.61 7.62
N GLN A 125 21.29 2.30 7.63
CA GLN A 125 20.43 2.40 6.45
C GLN A 125 20.31 3.85 5.95
N LEU A 126 20.18 4.83 6.86
CA LEU A 126 20.14 6.25 6.50
C LEU A 126 21.47 6.72 5.88
N LEU A 127 22.61 6.28 6.41
CA LEU A 127 23.92 6.56 5.83
C LEU A 127 24.05 5.96 4.43
N HIS A 128 23.54 4.75 4.23
CA HIS A 128 23.50 4.12 2.91
C HIS A 128 22.69 4.96 1.92
N PHE A 129 21.50 5.45 2.32
CA PHE A 129 20.69 6.31 1.45
C PHE A 129 21.41 7.63 1.13
N ALA A 130 22.04 8.25 2.13
CA ALA A 130 22.78 9.50 1.93
C ALA A 130 24.00 9.35 1.00
N ALA A 131 24.55 8.15 0.88
CA ALA A 131 25.66 7.83 -0.02
C ALA A 131 25.21 7.46 -1.45
N MET A 132 23.90 7.32 -1.70
CA MET A 132 23.40 6.99 -3.04
C MET A 132 23.63 8.14 -4.02
N PRO A 133 23.91 7.86 -5.30
CA PRO A 133 24.09 8.88 -6.32
C PRO A 133 22.88 9.82 -6.41
N ASN A 134 23.14 11.10 -6.56
CA ASN A 134 22.14 12.17 -6.65
C ASN A 134 21.23 12.37 -5.42
N VAL A 135 21.43 11.68 -4.32
CA VAL A 135 20.75 11.99 -3.07
C VAL A 135 21.35 13.26 -2.48
N LYS A 136 20.51 14.29 -2.30
CA LYS A 136 20.90 15.60 -1.75
C LYS A 136 20.63 15.69 -0.25
N ASN A 137 19.49 15.12 0.18
CA ASN A 137 19.07 15.17 1.58
C ASN A 137 18.28 13.94 1.98
N VAL A 138 18.50 13.49 3.22
CA VAL A 138 17.79 12.38 3.85
C VAL A 138 17.32 12.85 5.23
N ARG A 139 16.01 12.71 5.50
CA ARG A 139 15.44 12.97 6.84
C ARG A 139 14.66 11.75 7.28
N SER A 140 14.81 11.40 8.56
CA SER A 140 14.13 10.26 9.18
C SER A 140 13.12 10.74 10.20
N PHE A 141 11.94 10.12 10.19
CA PHE A 141 10.81 10.38 11.08
C PHE A 141 10.43 9.06 11.76
N PRO A 142 11.02 8.71 12.89
CA PRO A 142 10.67 7.49 13.61
C PRO A 142 9.20 7.48 14.02
N VAL A 143 8.54 6.34 13.82
CA VAL A 143 7.15 6.16 14.21
C VAL A 143 7.10 5.84 15.70
N LEU A 144 6.47 6.72 16.48
CA LEU A 144 6.32 6.54 17.93
C LEU A 144 5.10 5.65 18.27
N GLY A 145 4.10 5.64 17.38
CA GLY A 145 2.89 4.82 17.51
C GLY A 145 1.95 5.03 16.34
N VAL A 146 1.04 4.09 16.14
CA VAL A 146 0.00 4.18 15.11
C VAL A 146 -1.30 4.61 15.80
N ALA A 147 -1.76 5.83 15.50
CA ALA A 147 -2.98 6.38 16.07
C ALA A 147 -4.24 5.87 15.36
N LYS A 148 -4.13 5.55 14.07
CA LYS A 148 -5.24 5.05 13.25
C LYS A 148 -4.70 4.24 12.06
N ASP A 149 -5.24 3.04 11.90
CA ASP A 149 -5.04 2.19 10.73
C ASP A 149 -6.36 1.47 10.44
N VAL A 150 -7.07 1.93 9.43
CA VAL A 150 -8.40 1.43 9.07
C VAL A 150 -8.49 1.21 7.56
N PRO A 151 -9.36 0.30 7.11
CA PRO A 151 -9.62 0.07 5.69
C PRO A 151 -10.17 1.31 4.97
N LEU A 152 -10.15 1.30 3.65
CA LEU A 152 -10.73 2.36 2.82
C LEU A 152 -12.24 2.51 3.07
N PRO A 153 -12.77 3.74 3.20
CA PRO A 153 -14.19 4.00 3.40
C PRO A 153 -14.98 3.80 2.10
N LEU A 154 -15.43 2.57 1.84
CA LEU A 154 -16.15 2.21 0.62
C LEU A 154 -17.56 2.83 0.53
N GLN A 155 -18.15 3.21 1.66
CA GLN A 155 -19.48 3.84 1.72
C GLN A 155 -19.52 5.25 1.11
N GLU A 156 -18.39 5.95 1.06
CA GLU A 156 -18.27 7.27 0.45
C GLU A 156 -18.10 7.20 -1.09
N ILE A 157 -17.95 6.00 -1.64
CA ILE A 157 -17.91 5.79 -3.08
C ILE A 157 -19.35 5.80 -3.58
N GLY A 158 -19.82 6.94 -4.12
CA GLY A 158 -21.13 7.04 -4.75
C GLY A 158 -21.29 5.97 -5.83
N VAL A 159 -22.20 5.03 -5.62
CA VAL A 159 -22.62 4.08 -6.65
C VAL A 159 -23.48 4.87 -7.63
N ALA A 160 -23.12 4.89 -8.90
CA ALA A 160 -24.02 5.38 -9.93
C ALA A 160 -25.32 4.57 -9.83
N ALA A 161 -26.44 5.25 -9.67
CA ALA A 161 -27.74 4.60 -9.68
C ALA A 161 -27.88 3.79 -10.99
N PRO A 162 -28.43 2.56 -10.96
CA PRO A 162 -28.67 1.82 -12.17
C PRO A 162 -29.52 2.70 -13.10
N ALA A 163 -29.03 2.91 -14.33
CA ALA A 163 -29.85 3.52 -15.37
C ALA A 163 -31.08 2.64 -15.56
N GLY A 164 -32.26 3.21 -15.25
CA GLY A 164 -33.55 2.57 -15.40
C GLY A 164 -33.90 2.32 -16.85
#